data_5ba5676f74a51b021bc9213188d6a678
#
_entry.id   5ba5676f74a51b021bc9213188d6a678
#
_cell.length_a   1.000
_cell.length_b   1.000
_cell.length_c   1.000
_cell.angle_alpha   90.00
_cell.angle_beta   90.00
_cell.angle_gamma   90.00
#
_symmetry.space_group_name_H-M   'P 1'
#
loop_
_entity.id
_entity.type
_entity.pdbx_description
1 polymer ?
#
loop_
_entity_poly.entity_id
_entity_poly.type
_entity_poly.pdbx_seq_one_letter_code
_entity_poly.pdbx_strand_id
1 'polypeptide(L)'
;AGDLFHRQPELSQLREVNYLFSTLERTVVVLIAGNHDYLKPSSPYLKFPWNENVICLFAPQCERVRLPELRTEIYGFSYHSQEIREPVYDSLEAEPNDYFKILLAHGGDAEHVPISKARLQDAGFDYIALGHIHKPQMVIQNLAMYAGALEPVDCNDTGAHGYIIGDVQRRRGKLSFVE
;
A
#
# COMPACT_ATOMS: atom_id res chain seq x y z
N ALA A 1 0.38 -2.15 2.00
CA ALA A 1 -0.58 -1.43 1.16
C ALA A 1 -1.96 -1.44 1.83
N GLY A 2 -2.08 -0.73 2.96
CA GLY A 2 -3.28 -0.69 3.83
C GLY A 2 -3.40 -1.90 4.76
N ASP A 3 -4.30 -1.79 5.75
CA ASP A 3 -4.57 -2.83 6.74
C ASP A 3 -3.30 -3.38 7.41
N LEU A 4 -2.46 -2.46 7.91
CA LEU A 4 -1.32 -2.85 8.75
C LEU A 4 -1.82 -3.53 10.03
N PHE A 5 -3.02 -3.16 10.47
CA PHE A 5 -3.71 -3.77 11.58
C PHE A 5 -5.12 -4.20 11.17
N HIS A 6 -5.53 -5.38 11.60
CA HIS A 6 -6.87 -5.93 11.31
C HIS A 6 -8.01 -5.16 12.01
N ARG A 7 -7.70 -4.17 12.82
CA ARG A 7 -8.64 -3.26 13.51
C ARG A 7 -7.92 -1.99 13.92
N GLN A 8 -8.66 -1.01 14.44
CA GLN A 8 -8.06 0.23 14.95
C GLN A 8 -6.95 -0.09 15.96
N PRO A 9 -5.70 0.34 15.71
CA PRO A 9 -4.56 0.00 16.56
C PRO A 9 -4.59 0.73 17.89
N GLU A 10 -4.04 0.09 18.91
CA GLU A 10 -3.69 0.73 20.16
C GLU A 10 -2.31 1.38 20.09
N LEU A 11 -2.04 2.34 20.98
CA LEU A 11 -0.73 3.02 21.03
C LEU A 11 0.44 2.05 21.29
N SER A 12 0.20 0.98 22.06
CA SER A 12 1.19 -0.09 22.32
C SER A 12 1.61 -0.79 21.02
N GLN A 13 0.64 -1.14 20.17
CA GLN A 13 0.88 -1.78 18.89
C GLN A 13 1.61 -0.85 17.90
N LEU A 14 1.24 0.43 17.87
CA LEU A 14 1.96 1.43 17.07
C LEU A 14 3.42 1.57 17.51
N ARG A 15 3.70 1.57 18.83
CA ARG A 15 5.06 1.65 19.36
C ARG A 15 5.89 0.43 18.97
N GLU A 16 5.31 -0.76 19.07
CA GLU A 16 5.98 -2.00 18.70
C GLU A 16 6.33 -2.03 17.21
N VAL A 17 5.37 -1.73 16.34
CA VAL A 17 5.59 -1.69 14.89
C VAL A 17 6.60 -0.58 14.52
N ASN A 18 6.48 0.60 15.13
CA ASN A 18 7.43 1.69 14.88
C ASN A 18 8.86 1.32 15.33
N TYR A 19 8.99 0.60 16.44
CA TYR A 19 10.28 0.07 16.86
C TYR A 19 10.84 -0.90 15.82
N LEU A 20 10.04 -1.84 15.33
CA LEU A 20 10.48 -2.76 14.26
C LEU A 20 10.91 -1.99 12.99
N PHE A 21 10.16 -0.99 12.58
CA PHE A 21 10.54 -0.14 11.44
C PHE A 21 11.84 0.62 11.68
N SER A 22 12.09 1.09 12.90
CA SER A 22 13.33 1.80 13.24
C SER A 22 14.58 0.93 13.13
N THR A 23 14.44 -0.40 13.21
CA THR A 23 15.56 -1.34 13.00
C THR A 23 15.98 -1.47 11.53
N LEU A 24 15.16 -0.98 10.61
CA LEU A 24 15.41 -1.02 9.17
C LEU A 24 16.24 0.20 8.72
N GLU A 25 17.48 0.29 9.15
CA GLU A 25 18.36 1.47 9.00
C GLU A 25 18.51 2.01 7.55
N ARG A 26 18.33 1.16 6.54
CA ARG A 26 18.51 1.49 5.14
C ARG A 26 17.21 1.44 4.32
N THR A 27 16.06 1.45 4.99
CA THR A 27 14.76 1.24 4.36
C THR A 27 13.85 2.42 4.64
N VAL A 28 13.25 2.97 3.61
CA VAL A 28 12.12 3.89 3.74
C VAL A 28 10.84 3.06 3.76
N VAL A 29 10.05 3.22 4.80
CA VAL A 29 8.73 2.59 4.95
C VAL A 29 7.66 3.59 4.53
N VAL A 30 6.78 3.21 3.62
CA VAL A 30 5.66 4.08 3.21
C VAL A 30 4.34 3.40 3.56
N LEU A 31 3.50 4.09 4.31
CA LEU A 31 2.26 3.58 4.86
C LEU A 31 1.03 4.29 4.27
N ILE A 32 0.00 3.51 4.01
CA ILE A 32 -1.39 3.95 3.88
C ILE A 32 -2.26 3.16 4.85
N ALA A 33 -3.39 3.71 5.27
CA ALA A 33 -4.42 2.98 6.00
C ALA A 33 -5.40 2.33 5.04
N GLY A 34 -5.86 1.12 5.37
CA GLY A 34 -6.89 0.39 4.64
C GLY A 34 -8.28 0.53 5.28
N ASN A 35 -9.17 -0.41 4.99
CA ASN A 35 -10.55 -0.37 5.47
C ASN A 35 -10.72 -0.87 6.90
N HIS A 36 -9.81 -1.67 7.44
CA HIS A 36 -9.83 -2.13 8.83
C HIS A 36 -9.21 -1.10 9.78
N ASP A 37 -8.12 -0.48 9.39
CA ASP A 37 -7.41 0.52 10.19
C ASP A 37 -7.63 1.97 9.69
N TYR A 38 -8.79 2.25 9.04
CA TYR A 38 -9.13 3.55 8.48
C TYR A 38 -9.02 4.71 9.48
N LEU A 39 -8.71 5.89 8.96
CA LEU A 39 -8.36 7.06 9.76
C LEU A 39 -9.60 7.83 10.22
N LYS A 40 -9.94 7.69 11.50
CA LYS A 40 -10.90 8.55 12.18
C LYS A 40 -10.20 9.82 12.70
N PRO A 41 -10.90 10.91 12.96
CA PRO A 41 -10.32 12.08 13.61
C PRO A 41 -9.62 11.80 14.95
N SER A 42 -10.06 10.74 15.64
CA SER A 42 -9.49 10.25 16.89
C SER A 42 -8.43 9.16 16.70
N SER A 43 -8.13 8.75 15.47
CA SER A 43 -7.19 7.65 15.22
C SER A 43 -5.80 7.97 15.79
N PRO A 44 -5.22 7.04 16.58
CA PRO A 44 -3.87 7.22 17.11
C PRO A 44 -2.82 7.41 16.01
N TYR A 45 -3.02 6.85 14.83
CA TYR A 45 -2.14 7.01 13.67
C TYR A 45 -1.77 8.47 13.38
N LEU A 46 -2.77 9.37 13.43
CA LEU A 46 -2.62 10.76 13.00
C LEU A 46 -1.69 11.59 13.91
N LYS A 47 -1.55 11.19 15.17
CA LYS A 47 -0.75 11.90 16.18
C LYS A 47 0.46 11.10 16.64
N PHE A 48 0.64 9.90 16.10
CA PHE A 48 1.74 9.04 16.49
C PHE A 48 3.07 9.60 15.93
N PRO A 49 4.11 9.71 16.76
CA PRO A 49 5.42 10.18 16.30
C PRO A 49 6.17 9.03 15.63
N TRP A 50 5.88 8.81 14.36
CA TRP A 50 6.55 7.81 13.55
C TRP A 50 8.05 8.09 13.46
N ASN A 51 8.84 7.05 13.33
CA ASN A 51 10.28 7.16 13.12
C ASN A 51 10.57 7.87 11.79
N GLU A 52 11.74 8.51 11.68
CA GLU A 52 12.12 9.34 10.51
C GLU A 52 12.17 8.59 9.17
N ASN A 53 12.36 7.27 9.21
CA ASN A 53 12.31 6.43 8.01
C ASN A 53 10.90 6.02 7.58
N VAL A 54 9.84 6.45 8.30
CA VAL A 54 8.44 6.13 8.03
C VAL A 54 7.73 7.34 7.43
N ILE A 55 7.19 7.18 6.25
CA ILE A 55 6.39 8.19 5.55
C ILE A 55 4.94 7.71 5.51
N CYS A 56 4.02 8.54 5.98
CA CYS A 56 2.60 8.24 6.02
C CYS A 56 1.85 9.07 4.96
N LEU A 57 1.17 8.40 4.03
CA LEU A 57 0.28 9.02 3.06
C LEU A 57 -1.16 8.92 3.61
N PHE A 58 -1.49 9.82 4.53
CA PHE A 58 -2.70 9.70 5.35
C PHE A 58 -3.85 10.62 4.92
N ALA A 59 -3.72 11.34 3.82
CA ALA A 59 -4.82 12.13 3.28
C ALA A 59 -5.90 11.25 2.63
N PRO A 60 -7.16 11.73 2.56
CA PRO A 60 -8.24 11.05 1.86
C PRO A 60 -8.16 11.20 0.33
N GLN A 61 -7.37 12.14 -0.16
CA GLN A 61 -7.02 12.28 -1.57
C GLN A 61 -5.62 11.71 -1.84
N CYS A 62 -5.34 11.36 -3.09
CA CYS A 62 -4.05 10.83 -3.46
C CYS A 62 -2.93 11.84 -3.17
N GLU A 63 -2.00 11.44 -2.31
CA GLU A 63 -0.75 12.12 -2.04
C GLU A 63 0.38 11.52 -2.88
N ARG A 64 1.43 12.30 -3.03
CA ARG A 64 2.67 11.86 -3.68
C ARG A 64 3.87 12.23 -2.82
N VAL A 65 4.74 11.27 -2.57
CA VAL A 65 6.07 11.50 -1.99
C VAL A 65 7.15 11.17 -3.02
N ARG A 66 8.16 12.03 -3.09
CA ARG A 66 9.32 11.83 -3.95
C ARG A 66 10.52 11.44 -3.10
N LEU A 67 11.19 10.36 -3.51
CA LEU A 67 12.44 9.87 -2.92
C LEU A 67 13.58 10.06 -3.94
N PRO A 68 14.25 11.23 -3.95
CA PRO A 68 15.22 11.58 -5.00
C PRO A 68 16.40 10.61 -5.07
N GLU A 69 16.91 10.17 -3.92
CA GLU A 69 18.05 9.24 -3.84
C GLU A 69 17.73 7.86 -4.43
N LEU A 70 16.46 7.44 -4.37
CA LEU A 70 15.99 6.21 -4.98
C LEU A 70 15.40 6.43 -6.39
N ARG A 71 15.35 7.68 -6.86
CA ARG A 71 14.68 8.07 -8.11
C ARG A 71 13.26 7.49 -8.21
N THR A 72 12.53 7.50 -7.09
CA THR A 72 11.19 6.88 -6.97
C THR A 72 10.17 7.91 -6.49
N GLU A 73 8.99 7.87 -7.07
CA GLU A 73 7.78 8.54 -6.58
C GLU A 73 6.77 7.51 -6.13
N ILE A 74 6.17 7.75 -4.97
CA ILE A 74 5.15 6.87 -4.40
C ILE A 74 3.87 7.66 -4.25
N TYR A 75 2.80 7.14 -4.80
CA TYR A 75 1.45 7.67 -4.77
C TYR A 75 0.59 6.80 -3.87
N GLY A 76 -0.36 7.39 -3.19
CA GLY A 76 -1.31 6.65 -2.36
C GLY A 76 -2.26 7.56 -1.62
N PHE A 77 -3.32 7.01 -1.08
CA PHE A 77 -4.22 7.68 -0.15
C PHE A 77 -4.67 6.68 0.91
N SER A 78 -5.19 7.19 2.02
CA SER A 78 -5.69 6.37 3.11
C SER A 78 -7.21 6.40 3.20
N TYR A 79 -7.78 5.29 3.66
CA TYR A 79 -9.19 5.22 3.99
C TYR A 79 -9.52 6.10 5.20
N HIS A 80 -10.60 6.88 5.07
CA HIS A 80 -11.18 7.70 6.15
C HIS A 80 -12.60 7.22 6.51
N SER A 81 -13.07 6.17 5.85
CA SER A 81 -14.29 5.43 6.13
C SER A 81 -14.02 3.93 5.93
N GLN A 82 -14.86 3.09 6.48
CA GLN A 82 -14.72 1.65 6.32
C GLN A 82 -14.98 1.20 4.88
N GLU A 83 -15.88 1.86 4.18
CA GLU A 83 -16.24 1.59 2.80
C GLU A 83 -15.96 2.80 1.91
N ILE A 84 -15.49 2.55 0.69
CA ILE A 84 -15.36 3.52 -0.39
C ILE A 84 -15.82 2.83 -1.67
N ARG A 85 -17.00 3.19 -2.16
CA ARG A 85 -17.64 2.54 -3.33
C ARG A 85 -17.28 3.20 -4.65
N GLU A 86 -16.63 4.37 -4.61
CA GLU A 86 -16.17 5.09 -5.78
C GLU A 86 -14.86 4.49 -6.32
N PRO A 87 -14.72 4.32 -7.64
CA PRO A 87 -13.50 3.78 -8.26
C PRO A 87 -12.41 4.85 -8.37
N VAL A 88 -11.94 5.38 -7.23
CA VAL A 88 -11.03 6.53 -7.16
C VAL A 88 -9.69 6.31 -7.86
N TYR A 89 -9.21 5.06 -7.96
CA TYR A 89 -7.99 4.76 -8.69
C TYR A 89 -8.12 4.91 -10.21
N ASP A 90 -9.33 4.80 -10.76
CA ASP A 90 -9.57 4.87 -12.21
C ASP A 90 -9.30 6.26 -12.81
N SER A 91 -9.24 7.29 -11.96
CA SER A 91 -8.94 8.66 -12.35
C SER A 91 -7.49 9.09 -12.10
N LEU A 92 -6.67 8.21 -11.49
CA LEU A 92 -5.30 8.55 -11.17
C LEU A 92 -4.40 8.36 -12.39
N GLU A 93 -3.54 9.36 -12.60
CA GLU A 93 -2.49 9.31 -13.60
C GLU A 93 -1.15 9.71 -12.96
N ALA A 94 -0.11 8.93 -13.24
CA ALA A 94 1.22 9.24 -12.79
C ALA A 94 1.82 10.39 -13.61
N GLU A 95 2.46 11.36 -12.96
CA GLU A 95 3.13 12.45 -13.68
C GLU A 95 4.22 11.92 -14.61
N PRO A 96 4.26 12.38 -15.89
CA PRO A 96 5.29 11.98 -16.81
C PRO A 96 6.64 12.60 -16.43
N ASN A 97 7.55 11.80 -15.91
CA ASN A 97 8.92 12.16 -15.57
C ASN A 97 9.82 10.91 -15.53
N ASP A 98 11.10 11.05 -15.15
CA ASP A 98 12.10 9.99 -15.15
C ASP A 98 12.15 9.17 -13.85
N TYR A 99 11.27 9.43 -12.89
CA TYR A 99 11.20 8.66 -11.65
C TYR A 99 10.48 7.34 -11.87
N PHE A 100 10.83 6.32 -11.12
CA PHE A 100 10.05 5.11 -11.00
C PHE A 100 8.80 5.39 -10.16
N LYS A 101 7.64 5.01 -10.63
CA LYS A 101 6.35 5.38 -10.04
C LYS A 101 5.64 4.20 -9.45
N ILE A 102 5.41 4.26 -8.14
CA ILE A 102 4.69 3.24 -7.39
C ILE A 102 3.35 3.80 -6.93
N LEU A 103 2.27 3.07 -7.17
CA LEU A 103 0.98 3.31 -6.53
C LEU A 103 0.81 2.32 -5.38
N LEU A 104 0.58 2.84 -4.17
CA LEU A 104 0.05 2.07 -3.04
C LEU A 104 -1.48 2.16 -3.10
N ALA A 105 -2.14 1.03 -3.29
CA ALA A 105 -3.58 0.96 -3.42
C ALA A 105 -4.16 -0.11 -2.49
N HIS A 106 -5.33 0.17 -1.92
CA HIS A 106 -6.06 -0.75 -1.06
C HIS A 106 -7.50 -0.88 -1.56
N GLY A 107 -7.98 -2.11 -1.82
CA GLY A 107 -9.32 -2.34 -2.32
C GLY A 107 -9.35 -3.36 -3.46
N GLY A 108 -10.42 -3.31 -4.27
CA GLY A 108 -10.60 -4.18 -5.43
C GLY A 108 -11.91 -4.94 -5.50
N ASP A 109 -12.82 -4.73 -4.52
CA ASP A 109 -14.19 -5.21 -4.58
C ASP A 109 -15.20 -4.04 -4.69
N ALA A 110 -16.48 -4.35 -4.70
CA ALA A 110 -17.53 -3.33 -4.92
C ALA A 110 -17.71 -2.35 -3.74
N GLU A 111 -17.25 -2.68 -2.55
CA GLU A 111 -17.40 -1.90 -1.33
C GLU A 111 -16.10 -1.17 -0.94
N HIS A 112 -14.97 -1.67 -1.46
CA HIS A 112 -13.64 -1.18 -1.12
C HIS A 112 -12.88 -0.80 -2.38
N VAL A 113 -13.10 0.41 -2.85
CA VAL A 113 -12.52 1.03 -4.03
C VAL A 113 -12.43 0.06 -5.22
N PRO A 114 -13.51 -0.08 -6.00
CA PRO A 114 -13.51 -0.91 -7.20
C PRO A 114 -12.35 -0.55 -8.13
N ILE A 115 -11.72 -1.55 -8.73
CA ILE A 115 -10.52 -1.38 -9.57
C ILE A 115 -10.79 -1.85 -10.99
N SER A 116 -10.55 -0.98 -11.97
CA SER A 116 -10.52 -1.33 -13.38
C SER A 116 -9.09 -1.66 -13.82
N LYS A 117 -8.85 -2.91 -14.23
CA LYS A 117 -7.53 -3.32 -14.75
C LYS A 117 -7.07 -2.48 -15.94
N ALA A 118 -7.99 -2.13 -16.84
CA ALA A 118 -7.67 -1.32 -18.01
C ALA A 118 -7.21 0.09 -17.61
N ARG A 119 -7.90 0.73 -16.64
CA ARG A 119 -7.50 2.04 -16.16
C ARG A 119 -6.14 2.01 -15.47
N LEU A 120 -5.89 1.04 -14.60
CA LEU A 120 -4.59 0.89 -13.93
C LEU A 120 -3.45 0.66 -14.93
N GLN A 121 -3.71 -0.10 -16.00
CA GLN A 121 -2.69 -0.38 -17.02
C GLN A 121 -2.24 0.88 -17.77
N ASP A 122 -3.17 1.82 -17.98
CA ASP A 122 -2.94 3.05 -18.74
C ASP A 122 -2.53 4.23 -17.84
N ALA A 123 -2.60 4.08 -16.51
CA ALA A 123 -2.36 5.15 -15.54
C ALA A 123 -0.90 5.63 -15.42
N GLY A 124 0.05 4.98 -16.10
CA GLY A 124 1.45 5.40 -16.18
C GLY A 124 2.32 5.06 -14.96
N PHE A 125 1.84 4.19 -14.07
CA PHE A 125 2.65 3.64 -12.97
C PHE A 125 3.58 2.53 -13.47
N ASP A 126 4.72 2.39 -12.83
CA ASP A 126 5.69 1.32 -13.10
C ASP A 126 5.45 0.09 -12.21
N TYR A 127 4.85 0.29 -11.03
CA TYR A 127 4.39 -0.77 -10.12
C TYR A 127 3.17 -0.32 -9.31
N ILE A 128 2.24 -1.24 -9.06
CA ILE A 128 1.04 -1.02 -8.25
C ILE A 128 0.99 -2.09 -7.17
N ALA A 129 1.26 -1.68 -5.93
CA ALA A 129 1.18 -2.53 -4.76
C ALA A 129 -0.26 -2.54 -4.25
N LEU A 130 -0.96 -3.66 -4.44
CA LEU A 130 -2.35 -3.83 -4.04
C LEU A 130 -2.44 -4.51 -2.67
N GLY A 131 -3.25 -3.96 -1.77
CA GLY A 131 -3.70 -4.55 -0.51
C GLY A 131 -5.20 -4.83 -0.53
N HIS A 132 -5.73 -5.40 0.54
CA HIS A 132 -7.11 -5.80 0.78
C HIS A 132 -7.38 -7.29 0.51
N ILE A 133 -6.98 -7.84 -0.61
CA ILE A 133 -7.18 -9.25 -0.90
C ILE A 133 -6.08 -10.07 -0.22
N HIS A 134 -6.46 -10.99 0.68
CA HIS A 134 -5.51 -11.76 1.50
C HIS A 134 -4.75 -12.84 0.74
N LYS A 135 -5.18 -13.17 -0.48
CA LYS A 135 -4.49 -14.16 -1.32
C LYS A 135 -3.52 -13.47 -2.29
N PRO A 136 -2.27 -13.95 -2.39
CA PRO A 136 -1.33 -13.45 -3.38
C PRO A 136 -1.90 -13.62 -4.79
N GLN A 137 -1.96 -12.54 -5.56
CA GLN A 137 -2.52 -12.57 -6.91
C GLN A 137 -1.86 -11.55 -7.83
N MET A 138 -1.33 -12.02 -8.95
CA MET A 138 -0.96 -11.16 -10.08
C MET A 138 -2.20 -10.68 -10.80
N VAL A 139 -2.48 -9.39 -10.75
CA VAL A 139 -3.66 -8.75 -11.38
C VAL A 139 -3.34 -8.31 -12.80
N ILE A 140 -2.18 -7.66 -12.98
CA ILE A 140 -1.63 -7.25 -14.27
C ILE A 140 -0.17 -7.68 -14.29
N GLN A 141 0.21 -8.43 -15.33
CA GLN A 141 1.56 -9.00 -15.45
C GLN A 141 2.64 -7.92 -15.29
N ASN A 142 3.56 -8.13 -14.35
CA ASN A 142 4.68 -7.24 -14.02
C ASN A 142 4.32 -5.80 -13.64
N LEU A 143 3.06 -5.50 -13.38
CA LEU A 143 2.59 -4.16 -13.03
C LEU A 143 1.83 -4.14 -11.71
N ALA A 144 0.79 -4.96 -11.54
CA ALA A 144 -0.09 -4.88 -10.38
C ALA A 144 -0.26 -6.24 -9.69
N MET A 145 -0.04 -6.27 -8.38
CA MET A 145 -0.07 -7.51 -7.61
C MET A 145 -0.59 -7.28 -6.19
N TYR A 146 -1.50 -8.17 -5.74
CA TYR A 146 -1.81 -8.32 -4.33
C TYR A 146 -0.73 -9.16 -3.66
N ALA A 147 -0.17 -8.64 -2.59
CA ALA A 147 0.80 -9.40 -1.78
C ALA A 147 0.14 -10.51 -0.95
N GLY A 148 -1.14 -10.36 -0.66
CA GLY A 148 -1.82 -11.19 0.31
C GLY A 148 -1.54 -10.73 1.75
N ALA A 149 -1.91 -11.57 2.72
CA ALA A 149 -1.58 -11.39 4.13
C ALA A 149 -0.26 -12.13 4.47
N LEU A 150 0.48 -11.62 5.45
CA LEU A 150 1.71 -12.28 5.94
C LEU A 150 1.40 -13.56 6.70
N GLU A 151 0.27 -13.57 7.41
CA GLU A 151 -0.22 -14.68 8.21
C GLU A 151 -1.73 -14.85 7.99
N PRO A 152 -2.29 -16.04 8.18
CA PRO A 152 -3.73 -16.24 8.12
C PRO A 152 -4.47 -15.34 9.12
N VAL A 153 -5.50 -14.66 8.67
CA VAL A 153 -6.37 -13.84 9.55
C VAL A 153 -7.37 -14.72 10.28
N ASP A 154 -7.86 -15.77 9.63
CA ASP A 154 -8.77 -16.76 10.20
C ASP A 154 -8.56 -18.16 9.56
N CYS A 155 -9.33 -19.16 10.03
CA CYS A 155 -9.22 -20.55 9.57
C CYS A 155 -9.63 -20.76 8.10
N ASN A 156 -10.29 -19.81 7.44
CA ASN A 156 -10.68 -19.88 6.03
C ASN A 156 -9.61 -19.22 5.12
N ASP A 157 -8.68 -18.48 5.70
CA ASP A 157 -7.60 -17.83 5.00
C ASP A 157 -6.47 -18.83 4.73
N THR A 158 -6.72 -19.72 3.77
CA THR A 158 -5.86 -20.84 3.42
C THR A 158 -5.01 -20.54 2.18
N GLY A 159 -3.84 -21.15 2.09
CA GLY A 159 -2.93 -21.04 0.95
C GLY A 159 -1.61 -20.40 1.34
N ALA A 160 -0.89 -19.87 0.34
CA ALA A 160 0.39 -19.22 0.54
C ALA A 160 0.22 -17.86 1.22
N HIS A 161 1.07 -17.58 2.20
CA HIS A 161 1.18 -16.30 2.89
C HIS A 161 2.60 -15.77 2.74
N GLY A 162 2.76 -14.46 2.61
CA GLY A 162 4.07 -13.89 2.39
C GLY A 162 4.03 -12.45 1.88
N TYR A 163 5.06 -12.07 1.15
CA TYR A 163 5.23 -10.70 0.68
C TYR A 163 5.79 -10.65 -0.75
N ILE A 164 5.70 -9.49 -1.38
CA ILE A 164 6.30 -9.23 -2.68
C ILE A 164 7.66 -8.56 -2.48
N ILE A 165 8.67 -9.09 -3.15
CA ILE A 165 9.95 -8.43 -3.32
C ILE A 165 10.16 -8.10 -4.80
N GLY A 166 10.73 -6.96 -5.07
CA GLY A 166 11.01 -6.51 -6.43
C GLY A 166 12.35 -5.80 -6.53
N ASP A 167 13.05 -6.07 -7.61
CA ASP A 167 14.21 -5.26 -8.02
C ASP A 167 13.74 -4.28 -9.09
N VAL A 168 13.90 -3.01 -8.80
CA VAL A 168 13.36 -1.92 -9.60
C VAL A 168 14.51 -1.24 -10.35
N GLN A 169 14.70 -1.61 -11.61
CA GLN A 169 15.58 -0.90 -12.53
C GLN A 169 14.78 -0.40 -13.73
N ARG A 170 14.66 0.95 -13.88
CA ARG A 170 14.08 1.64 -15.03
C ARG A 170 13.06 0.81 -15.83
N ARG A 171 11.78 0.82 -15.41
CA ARG A 171 10.61 0.23 -16.11
C ARG A 171 10.67 -1.30 -16.35
N ARG A 172 11.56 -2.01 -15.68
CA ARG A 172 11.63 -3.49 -15.72
C ARG A 172 11.84 -4.03 -14.32
N GLY A 173 10.78 -3.98 -13.51
CA GLY A 173 10.78 -4.65 -12.22
C GLY A 173 10.60 -6.16 -12.40
N LYS A 174 11.43 -6.96 -11.76
CA LYS A 174 11.14 -8.38 -11.57
C LYS A 174 10.49 -8.52 -10.20
N LEU A 175 9.20 -8.78 -10.18
CA LEU A 175 8.44 -9.03 -8.97
C LEU A 175 8.47 -10.52 -8.65
N SER A 176 8.67 -10.85 -7.39
CA SER A 176 8.63 -12.23 -6.89
C SER A 176 7.83 -12.27 -5.59
N PHE A 177 6.96 -13.26 -5.47
CA PHE A 177 6.33 -13.58 -4.20
C PHE A 177 7.29 -14.44 -3.37
N VAL A 178 7.40 -14.12 -2.08
CA VAL A 178 8.19 -14.86 -1.10
C VAL A 178 7.23 -15.34 -0.02
N GLU A 179 7.16 -16.66 0.14
CA GLU A 179 6.38 -17.35 1.17
C GLU A 179 7.15 -17.43 2.48
#